data_92a5d5efc30a3af76ef175eec11baa0b
#
_entry.id   92a5d5efc30a3af76ef175eec11baa0b
#
_cell.length_a   1.000
_cell.length_b   1.000
_cell.length_c   1.000
_cell.angle_alpha   90.00
_cell.angle_beta   90.00
_cell.angle_gamma   90.00
#
_symmetry.space_group_name_H-M   'P 1'
#
loop_
_entity.id
_entity.type
_entity.pdbx_description
1 polymer ?
#
loop_
_entity_poly.entity_id
_entity_poly.type
_entity_poly.pdbx_seq_one_letter_code
_entity_poly.pdbx_strand_id
1 'polypeptide(L)'
;VIENKEVETAEEAVEYLLVHLGEDLSRPGVANTPRRFVKAMEELTRGLREPPPEVVFFPLEYKADPGPVVIENIRAVSICEHHLLPIVLNVSVAYQPSDAVPGLSKVIKLVKWAAARPIMQERFTEWLADLLLEKLRARSVKVKVCGVHMCSFIRGVKDEHHSMVTESRRGDLDVRLDCRRPLACR
;
A
#
# COMPACT_ATOMS: atom_id res chain seq x y z
N VAL A 1 -26.32 -21.23 -17.78
CA VAL A 1 -25.71 -22.29 -16.95
C VAL A 1 -24.30 -22.47 -17.49
N ILE A 2 -23.29 -22.04 -16.71
CA ILE A 2 -21.88 -22.23 -17.10
C ILE A 2 -21.52 -23.64 -16.64
N GLU A 3 -21.57 -24.60 -17.57
CA GLU A 3 -21.09 -25.96 -17.35
C GLU A 3 -19.56 -25.92 -17.20
N ASN A 4 -19.04 -26.59 -16.20
CA ASN A 4 -17.65 -26.95 -15.87
C ASN A 4 -16.58 -26.58 -16.94
N LYS A 5 -16.35 -25.29 -17.19
CA LYS A 5 -15.21 -24.85 -17.99
C LYS A 5 -14.00 -24.85 -17.05
N GLU A 6 -12.99 -25.65 -17.34
CA GLU A 6 -11.70 -25.50 -16.69
C GLU A 6 -11.15 -24.11 -17.00
N VAL A 7 -10.78 -23.35 -15.94
CA VAL A 7 -10.22 -22.02 -16.06
C VAL A 7 -8.70 -22.16 -16.11
N GLU A 8 -8.10 -21.87 -17.26
CA GLU A 8 -6.66 -22.03 -17.47
C GLU A 8 -5.89 -20.71 -17.24
N THR A 9 -6.55 -19.58 -17.45
CA THR A 9 -5.92 -18.26 -17.37
C THR A 9 -6.64 -17.32 -16.41
N ALA A 10 -5.92 -16.31 -15.91
CA ALA A 10 -6.52 -15.26 -15.06
C ALA A 10 -7.59 -14.46 -15.81
N GLU A 11 -7.44 -14.25 -17.12
CA GLU A 11 -8.43 -13.54 -17.95
C GLU A 11 -9.73 -14.35 -18.01
N GLU A 12 -9.66 -15.67 -18.23
CA GLU A 12 -10.83 -16.56 -18.23
C GLU A 12 -11.55 -16.59 -16.87
N ALA A 13 -10.80 -16.53 -15.76
CA ALA A 13 -11.40 -16.41 -14.44
C ALA A 13 -12.25 -15.15 -14.30
N VAL A 14 -11.78 -14.03 -14.87
CA VAL A 14 -12.51 -12.76 -14.85
C VAL A 14 -13.72 -12.81 -15.81
N GLU A 15 -13.60 -13.46 -16.97
CA GLU A 15 -14.74 -13.70 -17.88
C GLU A 15 -15.83 -14.49 -17.17
N TYR A 16 -15.45 -15.59 -16.52
CA TYR A 16 -16.37 -16.40 -15.73
C TYR A 16 -17.09 -15.57 -14.65
N LEU A 17 -16.32 -14.74 -13.90
CA LEU A 17 -16.87 -13.87 -12.88
C LEU A 17 -17.89 -12.88 -13.47
N LEU A 18 -17.58 -12.24 -14.60
CA LEU A 18 -18.47 -11.25 -15.24
C LEU A 18 -19.78 -11.91 -15.69
N VAL A 19 -19.70 -13.09 -16.31
CA VAL A 19 -20.89 -13.85 -16.72
C VAL A 19 -21.72 -14.28 -15.50
N HIS A 20 -21.08 -14.73 -14.43
CA HIS A 20 -21.74 -15.09 -13.16
C HIS A 20 -22.48 -13.90 -12.56
N LEU A 21 -21.95 -12.69 -12.71
CA LEU A 21 -22.59 -11.44 -12.26
C LEU A 21 -23.72 -10.94 -13.20
N GLY A 22 -23.93 -11.63 -14.33
CA GLY A 22 -24.97 -11.30 -15.32
C GLY A 22 -24.53 -10.32 -16.40
N GLU A 23 -23.20 -10.12 -16.59
CA GLU A 23 -22.69 -9.23 -17.64
C GLU A 23 -22.63 -9.94 -19.00
N ASP A 24 -22.94 -9.21 -20.08
CA ASP A 24 -22.86 -9.66 -21.46
C ASP A 24 -21.49 -9.31 -22.08
N LEU A 25 -20.62 -10.31 -22.25
CA LEU A 25 -19.29 -10.14 -22.82
C LEU A 25 -19.29 -9.77 -24.31
N SER A 26 -20.42 -9.88 -25.02
CA SER A 26 -20.54 -9.47 -26.43
C SER A 26 -20.55 -7.95 -26.59
N ARG A 27 -20.83 -7.21 -25.52
CA ARG A 27 -20.85 -5.74 -25.53
C ARG A 27 -19.44 -5.16 -25.79
N PRO A 28 -19.26 -4.28 -26.79
CA PRO A 28 -17.94 -3.75 -27.14
C PRO A 28 -17.18 -3.08 -25.98
N GLY A 29 -17.92 -2.44 -25.03
CA GLY A 29 -17.35 -1.80 -23.86
C GLY A 29 -16.74 -2.75 -22.85
N VAL A 30 -17.19 -4.00 -22.82
CA VAL A 30 -16.78 -5.05 -21.85
C VAL A 30 -15.79 -6.04 -22.43
N ALA A 31 -15.71 -6.16 -23.74
CA ALA A 31 -14.91 -7.17 -24.45
C ALA A 31 -13.43 -7.23 -24.00
N ASN A 32 -12.84 -6.11 -23.58
CA ASN A 32 -11.45 -6.05 -23.09
C ASN A 32 -11.36 -5.94 -21.56
N THR A 33 -12.47 -6.04 -20.81
CA THR A 33 -12.48 -5.90 -19.35
C THR A 33 -11.66 -6.97 -18.65
N PRO A 34 -11.73 -8.27 -19.01
CA PRO A 34 -10.93 -9.30 -18.38
C PRO A 34 -9.44 -8.98 -18.40
N ARG A 35 -8.88 -8.68 -19.56
CA ARG A 35 -7.48 -8.32 -19.74
C ARG A 35 -7.10 -7.05 -18.96
N ARG A 36 -7.96 -6.01 -19.00
CA ARG A 36 -7.71 -4.75 -18.27
C ARG A 36 -7.72 -4.95 -16.77
N PHE A 37 -8.62 -5.78 -16.27
CA PHE A 37 -8.71 -6.10 -14.85
C PHE A 37 -7.47 -6.85 -14.37
N VAL A 38 -7.06 -7.91 -15.07
CA VAL A 38 -5.85 -8.68 -14.74
C VAL A 38 -4.63 -7.76 -14.69
N LYS A 39 -4.43 -6.92 -15.72
CA LYS A 39 -3.32 -5.97 -15.77
C LYS A 39 -3.35 -4.96 -14.61
N ALA A 40 -4.53 -4.45 -14.25
CA ALA A 40 -4.68 -3.53 -13.12
C ALA A 40 -4.34 -4.23 -11.79
N MET A 41 -4.77 -5.48 -11.60
CA MET A 41 -4.44 -6.27 -10.41
C MET A 41 -2.96 -6.60 -10.34
N GLU A 42 -2.31 -6.90 -11.46
CA GLU A 42 -0.86 -7.10 -11.52
C GLU A 42 -0.09 -5.84 -11.09
N GLU A 43 -0.52 -4.66 -11.55
CA GLU A 43 0.08 -3.37 -11.14
C GLU A 43 -0.12 -3.12 -9.64
N LEU A 44 -1.35 -3.29 -9.14
CA LEU A 44 -1.70 -3.06 -7.74
C LEU A 44 -1.02 -4.05 -6.78
N THR A 45 -0.61 -5.21 -7.27
CA THR A 45 0.03 -6.27 -6.48
C THR A 45 1.49 -6.52 -6.85
N ARG A 46 2.13 -5.61 -7.58
CA ARG A 46 3.50 -5.81 -8.06
C ARG A 46 4.51 -6.09 -6.94
N GLY A 47 4.29 -5.56 -5.73
CA GLY A 47 5.14 -5.79 -4.58
C GLY A 47 5.18 -7.24 -4.08
N LEU A 48 4.34 -8.15 -4.64
CA LEU A 48 4.44 -9.60 -4.41
C LEU A 48 5.47 -10.27 -5.33
N ARG A 49 5.79 -9.66 -6.47
CA ARG A 49 6.62 -10.25 -7.53
C ARG A 49 7.93 -9.49 -7.74
N GLU A 50 7.91 -8.18 -7.54
CA GLU A 50 9.10 -7.34 -7.70
C GLU A 50 9.92 -7.29 -6.40
N PRO A 51 11.26 -7.29 -6.48
CA PRO A 51 12.09 -7.07 -5.31
C PRO A 51 11.90 -5.66 -4.76
N PRO A 52 12.22 -5.43 -3.48
CA PRO A 52 12.19 -4.09 -2.91
C PRO A 52 13.13 -3.15 -3.66
N PRO A 53 12.74 -1.87 -3.87
CA PRO A 53 13.61 -0.90 -4.53
C PRO A 53 14.90 -0.70 -3.75
N GLU A 54 16.00 -0.58 -4.47
CA GLU A 54 17.31 -0.29 -3.89
C GLU A 54 17.30 1.07 -3.18
N VAL A 55 17.90 1.11 -1.98
CA VAL A 55 18.05 2.33 -1.18
C VAL A 55 19.46 2.86 -1.33
N VAL A 56 19.59 4.07 -1.87
CA VAL A 56 20.86 4.79 -1.97
C VAL A 56 21.04 5.65 -0.73
N PHE A 57 22.23 5.62 -0.15
CA PHE A 57 22.57 6.33 1.07
C PHE A 57 23.60 7.44 0.80
N PHE A 58 23.49 8.50 1.59
CA PHE A 58 24.42 9.62 1.63
C PHE A 58 25.03 9.69 3.03
N PRO A 59 26.35 9.77 3.16
CA PRO A 59 26.98 9.86 4.47
C PRO A 59 26.56 11.14 5.20
N LEU A 60 26.44 11.04 6.52
CA LEU A 60 26.23 12.21 7.37
C LEU A 60 27.58 12.90 7.59
N GLU A 61 27.72 14.12 7.09
CA GLU A 61 28.95 14.92 7.22
C GLU A 61 29.03 15.64 8.58
N TYR A 62 28.06 15.39 9.47
CA TYR A 62 27.98 16.04 10.78
C TYR A 62 28.52 15.15 11.89
N LYS A 63 29.30 15.75 12.82
CA LYS A 63 29.78 15.06 14.02
C LYS A 63 28.75 14.93 15.14
N ALA A 64 27.68 15.71 15.09
CA ALA A 64 26.60 15.67 16.08
C ALA A 64 25.59 14.56 15.77
N ASP A 65 24.90 14.07 16.79
CA ASP A 65 23.80 13.13 16.62
C ASP A 65 22.67 13.80 15.81
N PRO A 66 22.33 13.29 14.63
CA PRO A 66 21.27 13.90 13.80
C PRO A 66 19.92 13.72 14.49
N GLY A 67 19.07 14.73 14.38
CA GLY A 67 17.67 14.59 14.77
C GLY A 67 16.91 13.61 13.89
N PRO A 68 15.69 13.21 14.26
CA PRO A 68 14.86 12.34 13.47
C PRO A 68 14.45 13.02 12.14
N VAL A 69 14.39 12.23 11.07
CA VAL A 69 13.85 12.64 9.78
C VAL A 69 12.39 12.24 9.72
N VAL A 70 11.50 13.18 9.35
CA VAL A 70 10.06 12.95 9.23
C VAL A 70 9.62 13.16 7.79
N ILE A 71 8.91 12.19 7.22
CA ILE A 71 8.31 12.25 5.89
C ILE A 71 6.82 11.96 6.04
N GLU A 72 5.99 12.93 5.78
CA GLU A 72 4.54 12.83 6.02
C GLU A 72 3.73 12.73 4.74
N ASN A 73 2.56 12.11 4.86
CA ASN A 73 1.54 12.05 3.82
C ASN A 73 2.02 11.41 2.50
N ILE A 74 2.84 10.37 2.57
CA ILE A 74 3.19 9.55 1.41
C ILE A 74 1.93 8.84 0.92
N ARG A 75 1.46 9.22 -0.27
CA ARG A 75 0.29 8.59 -0.87
C ARG A 75 0.64 7.23 -1.46
N ALA A 76 -0.13 6.21 -1.06
CA ALA A 76 -0.01 4.85 -1.58
C ALA A 76 -1.40 4.25 -1.81
N VAL A 77 -1.45 3.20 -2.63
CA VAL A 77 -2.65 2.40 -2.88
C VAL A 77 -2.32 0.94 -2.60
N SER A 78 -3.26 0.26 -1.97
CA SER A 78 -3.22 -1.16 -1.71
C SER A 78 -4.56 -1.79 -2.04
N ILE A 79 -4.72 -3.07 -1.82
CA ILE A 79 -6.00 -3.77 -1.88
C ILE A 79 -6.27 -4.50 -0.56
N CYS A 80 -7.55 -4.53 -0.17
CA CYS A 80 -7.98 -5.27 1.01
C CYS A 80 -7.84 -6.77 0.77
N GLU A 81 -7.14 -7.50 1.64
CA GLU A 81 -6.95 -8.95 1.49
C GLU A 81 -8.25 -9.76 1.55
N HIS A 82 -9.32 -9.21 2.20
CA HIS A 82 -10.60 -9.89 2.37
C HIS A 82 -11.54 -9.75 1.16
N HIS A 83 -11.46 -8.62 0.44
CA HIS A 83 -12.44 -8.28 -0.60
C HIS A 83 -11.81 -7.92 -1.95
N LEU A 84 -10.48 -7.82 -2.04
CA LEU A 84 -9.72 -7.33 -3.20
C LEU A 84 -10.14 -5.93 -3.68
N LEU A 85 -10.83 -5.17 -2.82
CA LEU A 85 -11.20 -3.79 -3.10
C LEU A 85 -10.08 -2.82 -2.69
N PRO A 86 -9.94 -1.67 -3.38
CA PRO A 86 -8.87 -0.73 -3.10
C PRO A 86 -8.88 -0.19 -1.67
N ILE A 87 -7.69 0.07 -1.15
CA ILE A 87 -7.44 0.87 0.05
C ILE A 87 -6.58 2.05 -0.37
N VAL A 88 -7.05 3.26 -0.14
CA VAL A 88 -6.23 4.46 -0.34
C VAL A 88 -5.55 4.82 0.98
N LEU A 89 -4.24 4.96 0.94
CA LEU A 89 -3.40 5.16 2.12
C LEU A 89 -2.69 6.52 2.07
N ASN A 90 -2.59 7.16 3.23
CA ASN A 90 -1.53 8.11 3.53
C ASN A 90 -0.62 7.49 4.60
N VAL A 91 0.67 7.46 4.34
CA VAL A 91 1.68 6.91 5.23
C VAL A 91 2.63 8.01 5.65
N SER A 92 2.83 8.14 6.96
CA SER A 92 3.85 9.03 7.53
C SER A 92 4.91 8.17 8.23
N VAL A 93 6.16 8.52 8.00
CA VAL A 93 7.34 7.79 8.49
C VAL A 93 8.25 8.76 9.21
N ALA A 94 8.69 8.41 10.41
CA ALA A 94 9.84 9.02 11.04
C ALA A 94 10.94 7.97 11.23
N TYR A 95 12.19 8.35 11.05
CA TYR A 95 13.32 7.48 11.34
C TYR A 95 14.50 8.26 11.92
N GLN A 96 15.26 7.63 12.80
CA GLN A 96 16.51 8.14 13.34
C GLN A 96 17.66 7.56 12.51
N PRO A 97 18.39 8.37 11.73
CA PRO A 97 19.54 7.88 10.97
C PRO A 97 20.62 7.31 11.88
N SER A 98 21.43 6.38 11.37
CA SER A 98 22.69 5.95 12.03
C SER A 98 23.87 6.80 11.55
N ASP A 99 24.56 6.35 10.52
CA ASP A 99 25.76 6.96 9.93
C ASP A 99 25.52 7.59 8.55
N ALA A 100 24.37 7.30 7.96
CA ALA A 100 23.99 7.77 6.64
C ALA A 100 22.47 8.01 6.55
N VAL A 101 22.06 8.83 5.62
CA VAL A 101 20.63 9.09 5.32
C VAL A 101 20.25 8.49 3.98
N PRO A 102 19.11 7.79 3.89
CA PRO A 102 18.57 7.32 2.62
C PRO A 102 18.06 8.50 1.79
N GLY A 103 18.19 8.40 0.47
CA GLY A 103 17.57 9.37 -0.42
C GLY A 103 16.05 9.42 -0.25
N LEU A 104 15.48 10.61 -0.12
CA LEU A 104 14.03 10.84 0.11
C LEU A 104 13.15 10.03 -0.85
N SER A 105 13.45 10.07 -2.15
CA SER A 105 12.68 9.34 -3.18
C SER A 105 12.72 7.82 -2.98
N LYS A 106 13.78 7.29 -2.35
CA LYS A 106 13.93 5.85 -2.09
C LYS A 106 13.02 5.40 -0.97
N VAL A 107 12.89 6.21 0.09
CA VAL A 107 11.92 5.96 1.19
C VAL A 107 10.49 5.94 0.63
N ILE A 108 10.12 6.94 -0.18
CA ILE A 108 8.79 7.02 -0.79
C ILE A 108 8.51 5.80 -1.69
N LYS A 109 9.49 5.40 -2.52
CA LYS A 109 9.36 4.23 -3.40
C LYS A 109 9.22 2.93 -2.60
N LEU A 110 9.97 2.79 -1.51
CA LEU A 110 9.91 1.62 -0.64
C LEU A 110 8.53 1.48 0.03
N VAL A 111 7.96 2.58 0.54
CA VAL A 111 6.58 2.60 1.09
C VAL A 111 5.55 2.22 0.02
N LYS A 112 5.64 2.79 -1.19
CA LYS A 112 4.72 2.47 -2.28
C LYS A 112 4.85 1.03 -2.76
N TRP A 113 6.06 0.49 -2.83
CA TRP A 113 6.29 -0.91 -3.15
C TRP A 113 5.72 -1.83 -2.06
N ALA A 114 5.95 -1.49 -0.79
CA ALA A 114 5.42 -2.24 0.33
C ALA A 114 3.89 -2.29 0.34
N ALA A 115 3.21 -1.19 -0.02
CA ALA A 115 1.76 -1.12 -0.12
C ALA A 115 1.18 -1.88 -1.33
N ALA A 116 1.97 -2.13 -2.38
CA ALA A 116 1.49 -2.75 -3.62
C ALA A 116 1.27 -4.27 -3.47
N ARG A 117 0.34 -4.67 -2.58
CA ARG A 117 -0.05 -6.06 -2.28
C ARG A 117 -1.39 -6.10 -1.55
N PRO A 118 -2.06 -7.27 -1.44
CA PRO A 118 -3.18 -7.43 -0.51
C PRO A 118 -2.72 -7.23 0.93
N ILE A 119 -3.45 -6.42 1.71
CA ILE A 119 -3.10 -6.14 3.11
C ILE A 119 -4.30 -6.20 4.05
N MET A 120 -4.00 -6.51 5.32
CA MET A 120 -4.73 -6.08 6.49
C MET A 120 -3.91 -4.93 7.11
N GLN A 121 -4.51 -3.76 7.28
CA GLN A 121 -3.77 -2.52 7.59
C GLN A 121 -2.94 -2.63 8.87
N GLU A 122 -3.44 -3.29 9.89
CA GLU A 122 -2.76 -3.48 11.17
C GLU A 122 -1.45 -4.26 10.98
N ARG A 123 -1.50 -5.42 10.32
CA ARG A 123 -0.30 -6.21 10.02
C ARG A 123 0.65 -5.51 9.08
N PHE A 124 0.11 -4.78 8.10
CA PHE A 124 0.91 -3.98 7.19
C PHE A 124 1.72 -2.93 7.92
N THR A 125 1.12 -2.21 8.88
CA THR A 125 1.78 -1.14 9.64
C THR A 125 2.94 -1.70 10.47
N GLU A 126 2.74 -2.84 11.12
CA GLU A 126 3.78 -3.55 11.89
C GLU A 126 4.94 -4.00 10.98
N TRP A 127 4.61 -4.70 9.90
CA TRP A 127 5.60 -5.17 8.95
C TRP A 127 6.35 -4.03 8.25
N LEU A 128 5.66 -2.92 7.93
CA LEU A 128 6.30 -1.76 7.33
C LEU A 128 7.33 -1.13 8.27
N ALA A 129 7.05 -1.08 9.57
CA ALA A 129 8.02 -0.58 10.55
C ALA A 129 9.29 -1.46 10.59
N ASP A 130 9.16 -2.80 10.56
CA ASP A 130 10.28 -3.72 10.50
C ASP A 130 11.08 -3.55 9.21
N LEU A 131 10.39 -3.51 8.07
CA LEU A 131 10.99 -3.30 6.76
C LEU A 131 11.79 -2.01 6.69
N LEU A 132 11.23 -0.91 7.18
CA LEU A 132 11.88 0.40 7.15
C LEU A 132 13.08 0.45 8.11
N LEU A 133 12.99 -0.16 9.30
CA LEU A 133 14.12 -0.25 10.21
C LEU A 133 15.33 -0.91 9.55
N GLU A 134 15.08 -2.05 8.88
CA GLU A 134 16.13 -2.80 8.16
C GLU A 134 16.65 -2.03 6.93
N LYS A 135 15.74 -1.66 6.02
CA LYS A 135 16.13 -1.11 4.71
C LYS A 135 16.68 0.31 4.77
N LEU A 136 16.31 1.10 5.78
CA LEU A 136 16.88 2.44 6.00
C LEU A 136 18.13 2.41 6.89
N ARG A 137 18.51 1.25 7.44
CA ARG A 137 19.61 1.10 8.41
C ARG A 137 19.45 2.10 9.58
N ALA A 138 18.20 2.33 9.99
CA ALA A 138 17.87 3.31 11.00
C ALA A 138 18.07 2.75 12.42
N ARG A 139 18.36 3.62 13.39
CA ARG A 139 18.40 3.25 14.82
C ARG A 139 17.01 3.01 15.39
N SER A 140 16.05 3.79 14.91
CA SER A 140 14.63 3.66 15.28
C SER A 140 13.73 4.14 14.15
N VAL A 141 12.51 3.65 14.12
CA VAL A 141 11.49 3.98 13.12
C VAL A 141 10.13 4.11 13.79
N LYS A 142 9.33 5.04 13.32
CA LYS A 142 7.90 5.16 13.63
C LYS A 142 7.12 5.30 12.33
N VAL A 143 6.03 4.55 12.23
CA VAL A 143 5.14 4.54 11.06
C VAL A 143 3.73 4.84 11.52
N LYS A 144 3.04 5.70 10.79
CA LYS A 144 1.61 5.97 10.95
C LYS A 144 0.91 5.85 9.61
N VAL A 145 -0.16 5.08 9.57
CA VAL A 145 -0.94 4.79 8.36
C VAL A 145 -2.37 5.23 8.56
N CYS A 146 -2.88 6.09 7.67
CA CYS A 146 -4.29 6.41 7.54
C CYS A 146 -4.83 5.76 6.29
N GLY A 147 -5.88 4.94 6.41
CA GLY A 147 -6.50 4.22 5.31
C GLY A 147 -7.98 4.53 5.15
N VAL A 148 -8.41 4.69 3.90
CA VAL A 148 -9.83 4.64 3.51
C VAL A 148 -10.05 3.36 2.74
N HIS A 149 -10.89 2.49 3.28
CA HIS A 149 -11.14 1.15 2.77
C HIS A 149 -12.41 1.14 1.92
N MET A 150 -12.29 0.89 0.61
CA MET A 150 -13.44 0.83 -0.28
C MET A 150 -14.42 -0.28 0.10
N CYS A 151 -13.97 -1.35 0.74
CA CYS A 151 -14.83 -2.43 1.20
C CYS A 151 -15.85 -2.03 2.28
N SER A 152 -15.62 -0.94 3.01
CA SER A 152 -16.55 -0.35 3.97
C SER A 152 -17.16 0.98 3.49
N PHE A 153 -16.52 1.64 2.54
CA PHE A 153 -16.96 2.89 1.97
C PHE A 153 -18.14 2.71 1.00
N ILE A 154 -18.01 1.83 -0.01
CA ILE A 154 -18.98 1.68 -1.11
C ILE A 154 -20.01 0.57 -0.88
N ARG A 155 -19.75 -0.36 0.04
CA ARG A 155 -20.61 -1.51 0.35
C ARG A 155 -20.48 -1.87 1.84
N GLY A 156 -21.26 -2.85 2.32
CA GLY A 156 -21.29 -3.24 3.73
C GLY A 156 -21.84 -2.11 4.60
N VAL A 157 -21.02 -1.53 5.46
CA VAL A 157 -21.41 -0.43 6.37
C VAL A 157 -21.75 0.85 5.63
N LYS A 158 -21.16 1.09 4.46
CA LYS A 158 -21.37 2.29 3.62
C LYS A 158 -21.10 3.61 4.34
N ASP A 159 -20.05 3.64 5.16
CA ASP A 159 -19.63 4.87 5.84
C ASP A 159 -18.48 5.53 5.06
N GLU A 160 -18.77 6.70 4.50
CA GLU A 160 -17.85 7.50 3.68
C GLU A 160 -16.98 8.46 4.51
N HIS A 161 -17.28 8.62 5.80
CA HIS A 161 -16.59 9.59 6.66
C HIS A 161 -15.46 8.98 7.49
N HIS A 162 -15.48 7.68 7.73
CA HIS A 162 -14.45 7.04 8.55
C HIS A 162 -13.09 6.94 7.83
N SER A 163 -12.04 6.88 8.63
CA SER A 163 -10.73 6.41 8.22
C SER A 163 -10.13 5.56 9.33
N MET A 164 -9.38 4.55 8.95
CA MET A 164 -8.66 3.71 9.89
C MET A 164 -7.25 4.26 10.10
N VAL A 165 -6.84 4.41 11.35
CA VAL A 165 -5.49 4.88 11.70
C VAL A 165 -4.79 3.80 12.51
N THR A 166 -3.60 3.42 12.06
CA THR A 166 -2.71 2.48 12.74
C THR A 166 -1.32 3.08 12.89
N GLU A 167 -0.64 2.73 13.97
CA GLU A 167 0.70 3.24 14.28
C GLU A 167 1.57 2.11 14.83
N SER A 168 2.84 2.06 14.41
CA SER A 168 3.83 1.12 14.90
C SER A 168 5.18 1.80 15.07
N ARG A 169 5.98 1.31 16.03
CA ARG A 169 7.30 1.85 16.37
C ARG A 169 8.31 0.73 16.59
N ARG A 170 9.55 0.98 16.17
CA ARG A 170 10.73 0.17 16.50
C ARG A 170 11.81 1.07 17.07
N GLY A 171 12.37 0.67 18.19
CA GLY A 171 13.31 1.49 18.96
C GLY A 171 12.63 2.66 19.69
N ASP A 172 13.48 3.54 20.25
CA ASP A 172 13.01 4.71 20.99
C ASP A 172 12.97 5.94 20.07
N LEU A 173 11.78 6.35 19.69
CA LEU A 173 11.53 7.49 18.81
C LEU A 173 10.25 8.18 19.22
N ASP A 174 10.36 9.22 20.01
CA ASP A 174 9.22 10.04 20.45
C ASP A 174 9.01 11.22 19.49
N VAL A 175 8.30 10.95 18.40
CA VAL A 175 7.93 11.95 17.39
C VAL A 175 6.45 11.82 17.10
N ARG A 176 5.74 12.95 17.09
CA ARG A 176 4.35 12.99 16.62
C ARG A 176 4.34 12.93 15.09
N LEU A 177 3.54 12.04 14.52
CA LEU A 177 3.29 11.95 13.09
C LEU A 177 1.87 12.43 12.80
N ASP A 178 1.75 13.35 11.85
CA ASP A 178 0.46 13.70 11.30
C ASP A 178 0.04 12.70 10.22
N CYS A 179 -1.26 12.49 10.11
CA CYS A 179 -1.82 11.57 9.16
C CYS A 179 -3.16 12.14 8.67
N ARG A 180 -3.18 12.60 7.43
CA ARG A 180 -4.39 13.16 6.83
C ARG A 180 -5.22 12.06 6.21
N ARG A 181 -6.54 12.17 6.32
CA ARG A 181 -7.45 11.28 5.62
C ARG A 181 -7.17 11.33 4.10
N PRO A 182 -6.92 10.18 3.41
CA PRO A 182 -6.46 10.19 2.02
C PRO A 182 -7.46 10.75 1.01
N LEU A 183 -8.75 10.65 1.29
CA LEU A 183 -9.86 11.09 0.42
C LEU A 183 -10.65 12.28 1.00
N ALA A 184 -10.03 13.08 1.86
CA ALA A 184 -10.69 14.31 2.34
C ALA A 184 -10.91 15.27 1.16
N CYS A 185 -12.14 15.71 0.96
CA CYS A 185 -12.42 16.90 0.16
C CYS A 185 -11.73 18.11 0.80
N ARG A 186 -11.12 18.95 -0.02
CA ARG A 186 -10.53 20.22 0.43
C ARG A 186 -11.64 21.24 0.67
#